data_671d28ab93ec08695fbf5ee068838b7e
#
_entry.id   671d28ab93ec08695fbf5ee068838b7e
#
_cell.length_a   1.000
_cell.length_b   1.000
_cell.length_c   1.000
_cell.angle_alpha   90.00
_cell.angle_beta   90.00
_cell.angle_gamma   90.00
#
_symmetry.space_group_name_H-M   'P 1'
#
loop_
_entity.id
_entity.type
_entity.pdbx_description
1 polymer ?
#
loop_
_entity_poly.entity_id
_entity_poly.type
_entity_poly.pdbx_seq_one_letter_code
_entity_poly.pdbx_strand_id
1 'polypeptide(L)'
;GSAMVGALAGAILGGVTGGKKGAIRGAALGTVAGGILCAVVNTQSTQTRTAVQVDQDYQRSRGNLPAQPTVASYTPRLASNVVQKGQPFQVVSTVELVNGRTEPVREVREELVIFSPDGDQIKNGSKPFVANNAGRFENRFSVNLGADAPQGIYPMRTNLVVNGRVVETRELRTQIVFDGHKAILVASN
;
A
#
# COMPACT_ATOMS: atom_id res chain seq x y z
N GLY A 1 6.81 8.35 -22.10
CA GLY A 1 6.00 7.31 -21.50
C GLY A 1 6.72 6.02 -21.11
N SER A 2 8.03 5.87 -21.34
CA SER A 2 8.74 4.59 -21.13
C SER A 2 9.55 4.48 -19.82
N ALA A 3 9.67 5.53 -19.05
CA ALA A 3 10.45 5.53 -17.80
C ALA A 3 9.70 4.91 -16.60
N MET A 4 8.37 4.84 -16.63
CA MET A 4 7.57 4.30 -15.51
C MET A 4 7.60 2.77 -15.39
N VAL A 5 7.83 2.03 -16.48
CA VAL A 5 7.81 0.57 -16.48
C VAL A 5 9.05 -0.02 -15.81
N GLY A 6 10.19 0.66 -15.89
CA GLY A 6 11.45 0.18 -15.32
C GLY A 6 11.53 0.24 -13.79
N ALA A 7 10.89 1.24 -13.16
CA ALA A 7 10.94 1.42 -11.71
C ALA A 7 10.08 0.38 -10.96
N LEU A 8 9.00 -0.09 -11.55
CA LEU A 8 8.15 -1.15 -10.97
C LEU A 8 8.83 -2.52 -11.03
N ALA A 9 9.61 -2.79 -12.08
CA ALA A 9 10.33 -4.06 -12.22
C ALA A 9 11.47 -4.23 -11.20
N GLY A 10 12.14 -3.12 -10.82
CA GLY A 10 13.24 -3.14 -9.84
C GLY A 10 12.78 -3.47 -8.41
N ALA A 11 11.60 -3.00 -8.01
CA ALA A 11 11.07 -3.27 -6.67
C ALA A 11 10.62 -4.74 -6.50
N ILE A 12 10.17 -5.36 -7.59
CA ILE A 12 9.74 -6.76 -7.60
C ILE A 12 10.92 -7.72 -7.47
N LEU A 13 12.04 -7.41 -8.10
CA LEU A 13 13.21 -8.31 -8.11
C LEU A 13 13.97 -8.33 -6.77
N GLY A 14 13.97 -7.22 -6.02
CA GLY A 14 14.62 -7.16 -4.70
C GLY A 14 13.94 -7.99 -3.61
N GLY A 15 12.64 -8.22 -3.73
CA GLY A 15 11.87 -9.01 -2.77
C GLY A 15 11.94 -10.52 -2.99
N VAL A 16 12.18 -10.95 -4.24
CA VAL A 16 12.14 -12.38 -4.63
C VAL A 16 13.45 -13.11 -4.33
N THR A 17 14.59 -12.41 -4.39
CA THR A 17 15.92 -13.04 -4.26
C THR A 17 16.53 -12.97 -2.86
N GLY A 18 16.00 -12.18 -1.95
CA GLY A 18 16.62 -11.87 -0.65
C GLY A 18 15.96 -12.49 0.59
N GLY A 19 14.83 -13.21 0.48
CA GLY A 19 14.10 -13.73 1.62
C GLY A 19 13.70 -12.65 2.65
N LYS A 20 13.33 -13.05 3.88
CA LYS A 20 12.93 -12.13 4.98
C LYS A 20 13.98 -11.06 5.30
N LYS A 21 15.27 -11.35 5.11
CA LYS A 21 16.37 -10.38 5.33
C LYS A 21 16.56 -9.40 4.18
N GLY A 22 16.19 -9.75 2.95
CA GLY A 22 16.25 -8.88 1.78
C GLY A 22 15.13 -7.84 1.77
N ALA A 23 13.95 -8.19 2.24
CA ALA A 23 12.82 -7.25 2.36
C ALA A 23 13.10 -6.12 3.35
N ILE A 24 13.78 -6.43 4.47
CA ILE A 24 14.16 -5.43 5.48
C ILE A 24 15.27 -4.50 4.95
N ARG A 25 16.20 -5.02 4.15
CA ARG A 25 17.29 -4.22 3.55
C ARG A 25 16.83 -3.39 2.37
N GLY A 26 15.90 -3.88 1.56
CA GLY A 26 15.30 -3.14 0.44
C GLY A 26 14.50 -1.92 0.89
N ALA A 27 13.86 -1.98 2.05
CA ALA A 27 13.15 -0.84 2.64
C ALA A 27 14.08 0.28 3.16
N ALA A 28 15.36 -0.04 3.43
CA ALA A 28 16.33 0.90 3.99
C ALA A 28 17.15 1.67 2.93
N LEU A 29 17.14 1.24 1.66
CA LEU A 29 18.05 1.78 0.64
C LEU A 29 17.44 2.81 -0.32
N GLY A 30 16.24 3.30 -0.05
CA GLY A 30 15.63 4.37 -0.83
C GLY A 30 16.10 5.75 -0.39
N THR A 31 17.40 6.06 -0.48
CA THR A 31 17.86 7.43 -0.35
C THR A 31 17.56 8.20 -1.63
N VAL A 32 16.66 9.13 -1.54
CA VAL A 32 16.30 10.04 -2.61
C VAL A 32 17.26 11.22 -2.60
N ALA A 33 17.82 11.55 -3.76
CA ALA A 33 18.46 12.81 -3.99
C ALA A 33 17.39 13.91 -3.89
N GLY A 34 17.30 14.60 -2.75
CA GLY A 34 16.35 15.70 -2.58
C GLY A 34 15.70 15.78 -1.20
N GLY A 35 16.46 15.75 -0.12
CA GLY A 35 16.09 16.36 1.18
C GLY A 35 14.78 15.99 1.89
N ILE A 36 13.85 15.28 1.29
CA ILE A 36 12.59 14.90 1.94
C ILE A 36 12.76 13.51 2.57
N LEU A 37 12.97 13.46 3.87
CA LEU A 37 12.99 12.21 4.61
C LEU A 37 11.56 11.72 4.82
N CYS A 38 11.06 10.95 3.88
CA CYS A 38 9.81 10.20 4.04
C CYS A 38 10.16 8.76 4.43
N ALA A 39 9.80 8.34 5.62
CA ALA A 39 9.92 6.97 6.06
C ALA A 39 8.54 6.30 6.06
N VAL A 40 8.35 5.27 5.25
CA VAL A 40 7.20 4.38 5.39
C VAL A 40 7.61 3.28 6.36
N VAL A 41 7.05 3.32 7.55
CA VAL A 41 7.20 2.28 8.56
C VAL A 41 5.92 1.46 8.55
N ASN A 42 6.04 0.21 8.20
CA ASN A 42 4.88 -0.65 8.19
C ASN A 42 4.61 -1.23 9.55
N THR A 43 3.38 -1.17 9.96
CA THR A 43 3.03 -1.53 11.31
C THR A 43 2.21 -2.79 11.42
N GLN A 44 1.14 -2.98 10.70
CA GLN A 44 0.23 -4.10 10.94
C GLN A 44 -0.53 -4.57 9.71
N SER A 45 -0.74 -5.88 9.64
CA SER A 45 -1.73 -6.52 8.80
C SER A 45 -2.55 -7.47 9.68
N THR A 46 -3.86 -7.34 9.66
CA THR A 46 -4.77 -8.16 10.47
C THR A 46 -5.78 -8.82 9.54
N GLN A 47 -5.93 -10.14 9.65
CA GLN A 47 -6.99 -10.84 8.97
C GLN A 47 -8.27 -10.74 9.81
N THR A 48 -9.31 -10.11 9.28
CA THR A 48 -10.58 -9.90 9.97
C THR A 48 -11.63 -10.96 9.60
N ARG A 49 -11.47 -11.63 8.44
CA ARG A 49 -12.27 -12.77 8.02
C ARG A 49 -11.40 -13.78 7.29
N THR A 50 -11.68 -15.06 7.51
CA THR A 50 -10.96 -16.16 6.87
C THR A 50 -11.32 -16.30 5.39
N ALA A 51 -10.46 -16.99 4.62
CA ALA A 51 -10.73 -17.32 3.22
C ALA A 51 -12.07 -18.06 3.07
N VAL A 52 -12.32 -19.05 3.92
CA VAL A 52 -13.54 -19.86 3.88
C VAL A 52 -14.79 -18.99 4.04
N GLN A 53 -14.78 -18.04 4.98
CA GLN A 53 -15.92 -17.14 5.20
C GLN A 53 -16.18 -16.24 3.98
N VAL A 54 -15.13 -15.68 3.41
CA VAL A 54 -15.26 -14.78 2.26
C VAL A 54 -15.68 -15.56 1.00
N ASP A 55 -15.07 -16.70 0.75
CA ASP A 55 -15.42 -17.56 -0.39
C ASP A 55 -16.87 -18.04 -0.33
N GLN A 56 -17.37 -18.44 0.86
CA GLN A 56 -18.75 -18.83 1.05
C GLN A 56 -19.74 -17.70 0.84
N ASP A 57 -19.42 -16.48 1.31
CA ASP A 57 -20.27 -15.31 1.08
C ASP A 57 -20.31 -14.92 -0.39
N TYR A 58 -19.18 -15.00 -1.07
CA TYR A 58 -19.13 -14.79 -2.51
C TYR A 58 -19.98 -15.80 -3.27
N GLN A 59 -19.88 -17.10 -2.91
CA GLN A 59 -20.69 -18.15 -3.53
C GLN A 59 -22.19 -17.96 -3.27
N ARG A 60 -22.59 -17.55 -2.07
CA ARG A 60 -24.00 -17.27 -1.76
C ARG A 60 -24.56 -16.10 -2.57
N SER A 61 -23.75 -15.09 -2.85
CA SER A 61 -24.18 -13.89 -3.56
C SER A 61 -24.06 -14.00 -5.06
N ARG A 62 -23.11 -14.80 -5.59
CA ARG A 62 -22.74 -14.85 -6.99
C ARG A 62 -22.75 -16.25 -7.63
N GLY A 63 -23.07 -17.28 -6.86
CA GLY A 63 -23.15 -18.67 -7.28
C GLY A 63 -21.81 -19.39 -7.19
N ASN A 64 -20.89 -19.18 -8.12
CA ASN A 64 -19.60 -19.87 -8.18
C ASN A 64 -18.44 -18.94 -7.87
N LEU A 65 -17.36 -19.50 -7.32
CA LEU A 65 -16.10 -18.77 -7.24
C LEU A 65 -15.61 -18.37 -8.64
N PRO A 66 -14.91 -17.23 -8.79
CA PRO A 66 -14.32 -16.82 -10.03
C PRO A 66 -13.23 -17.81 -10.50
N ALA A 67 -12.84 -17.78 -11.78
CA ALA A 67 -11.77 -18.65 -12.25
C ALA A 67 -10.42 -18.31 -11.61
N GLN A 68 -10.12 -17.02 -11.50
CA GLN A 68 -8.89 -16.48 -10.94
C GLN A 68 -9.17 -15.77 -9.60
N PRO A 69 -8.16 -15.58 -8.72
CA PRO A 69 -8.29 -14.75 -7.54
C PRO A 69 -8.88 -13.37 -7.88
N THR A 70 -9.87 -12.95 -7.13
CA THR A 70 -10.62 -11.73 -7.43
C THR A 70 -10.69 -10.83 -6.20
N VAL A 71 -10.44 -9.54 -6.41
CA VAL A 71 -10.62 -8.51 -5.39
C VAL A 71 -12.10 -8.16 -5.30
N ALA A 72 -12.76 -8.53 -4.21
CA ALA A 72 -14.15 -8.19 -3.97
C ALA A 72 -14.29 -6.74 -3.49
N SER A 73 -13.33 -6.26 -2.69
CA SER A 73 -13.23 -4.85 -2.30
C SER A 73 -11.78 -4.46 -1.97
N TYR A 74 -11.41 -3.22 -2.29
CA TYR A 74 -10.15 -2.62 -1.91
C TYR A 74 -10.34 -1.13 -1.67
N THR A 75 -10.19 -0.72 -0.41
CA THR A 75 -10.47 0.65 0.02
C THR A 75 -9.33 1.17 0.89
N PRO A 76 -8.32 1.81 0.29
CA PRO A 76 -7.31 2.55 1.04
C PRO A 76 -7.87 3.92 1.46
N ARG A 77 -7.48 4.39 2.64
CA ARG A 77 -7.85 5.69 3.19
C ARG A 77 -6.81 6.20 4.17
N LEU A 78 -6.81 7.49 4.40
CA LEU A 78 -6.07 8.10 5.49
C LEU A 78 -6.81 7.90 6.82
N ALA A 79 -6.10 7.52 7.86
CA ALA A 79 -6.68 7.33 9.19
C ALA A 79 -6.99 8.66 9.90
N SER A 80 -6.30 9.73 9.54
CA SER A 80 -6.48 11.07 10.13
C SER A 80 -6.27 12.15 9.06
N ASN A 81 -7.11 13.18 9.11
CA ASN A 81 -7.01 14.37 8.25
C ASN A 81 -6.05 15.43 8.80
N VAL A 82 -5.55 15.25 10.02
CA VAL A 82 -4.66 16.21 10.68
C VAL A 82 -3.40 15.49 11.11
N VAL A 83 -2.25 16.00 10.67
CA VAL A 83 -0.94 15.46 11.05
C VAL A 83 -0.10 16.59 11.63
N GLN A 84 0.49 16.34 12.80
CA GLN A 84 1.46 17.25 13.39
C GLN A 84 2.80 17.11 12.67
N LYS A 85 3.52 18.21 12.49
CA LYS A 85 4.87 18.24 11.90
C LYS A 85 5.78 17.22 12.60
N GLY A 86 6.42 16.36 11.81
CA GLY A 86 7.32 15.34 12.34
C GLY A 86 6.64 14.14 13.00
N GLN A 87 5.30 14.08 13.03
CA GLN A 87 4.56 12.93 13.54
C GLN A 87 4.11 12.02 12.40
N PRO A 88 4.12 10.70 12.60
CA PRO A 88 3.64 9.77 11.61
C PRO A 88 2.11 9.85 11.46
N PHE A 89 1.63 9.70 10.24
CA PHE A 89 0.23 9.45 9.94
C PHE A 89 0.04 8.05 9.37
N GLN A 90 -1.19 7.57 9.33
CA GLN A 90 -1.48 6.22 8.87
C GLN A 90 -2.30 6.21 7.59
N VAL A 91 -1.90 5.35 6.65
CA VAL A 91 -2.74 4.88 5.56
C VAL A 91 -3.28 3.52 5.95
N VAL A 92 -4.60 3.39 5.96
CA VAL A 92 -5.32 2.16 6.32
C VAL A 92 -6.03 1.64 5.08
N SER A 93 -5.86 0.36 4.79
CA SER A 93 -6.51 -0.31 3.68
C SER A 93 -7.36 -1.47 4.16
N THR A 94 -8.58 -1.55 3.68
CA THR A 94 -9.42 -2.75 3.82
C THR A 94 -9.44 -3.49 2.50
N VAL A 95 -9.07 -4.75 2.52
CA VAL A 95 -9.02 -5.63 1.35
C VAL A 95 -9.88 -6.85 1.59
N GLU A 96 -10.73 -7.19 0.62
CA GLU A 96 -11.43 -8.48 0.59
C GLU A 96 -11.07 -9.20 -0.69
N LEU A 97 -10.49 -10.39 -0.54
CA LEU A 97 -9.92 -11.19 -1.62
C LEU A 97 -10.52 -12.60 -1.61
N VAL A 98 -11.05 -13.02 -2.75
CA VAL A 98 -11.69 -14.31 -2.98
C VAL A 98 -10.75 -15.23 -3.74
N ASN A 99 -10.72 -16.51 -3.40
CA ASN A 99 -9.96 -17.52 -4.14
C ASN A 99 -10.51 -17.73 -5.55
N GLY A 100 -9.60 -18.04 -6.47
CA GLY A 100 -10.00 -18.57 -7.78
C GLY A 100 -10.25 -20.08 -7.71
N ARG A 101 -11.16 -20.58 -8.57
CA ARG A 101 -11.40 -22.04 -8.71
C ARG A 101 -10.21 -22.78 -9.32
N THR A 102 -9.50 -22.11 -10.24
CA THR A 102 -8.35 -22.70 -10.95
C THR A 102 -7.02 -22.29 -10.34
N GLU A 103 -6.99 -21.20 -9.60
CA GLU A 103 -5.78 -20.68 -8.96
C GLU A 103 -6.13 -20.14 -7.57
N PRO A 104 -5.62 -20.72 -6.47
CA PRO A 104 -5.79 -20.15 -5.14
C PRO A 104 -4.86 -18.95 -4.92
N VAL A 105 -5.19 -18.13 -3.94
CA VAL A 105 -4.26 -17.10 -3.44
C VAL A 105 -3.14 -17.79 -2.68
N ARG A 106 -1.90 -17.55 -3.11
CA ARG A 106 -0.68 -18.10 -2.49
C ARG A 106 0.21 -17.04 -1.88
N GLU A 107 0.11 -15.82 -2.41
CA GLU A 107 0.85 -14.66 -1.93
C GLU A 107 -0.01 -13.43 -2.10
N VAL A 108 -0.07 -12.60 -1.06
CA VAL A 108 -0.70 -11.29 -1.14
C VAL A 108 0.13 -10.26 -0.40
N ARG A 109 0.36 -9.12 -1.03
CA ARG A 109 1.02 -7.98 -0.42
C ARG A 109 0.44 -6.66 -0.94
N GLU A 110 0.61 -5.63 -0.16
CA GLU A 110 0.26 -4.28 -0.54
C GLU A 110 1.52 -3.42 -0.63
N GLU A 111 1.57 -2.57 -1.63
CA GLU A 111 2.64 -1.60 -1.85
C GLU A 111 2.05 -0.20 -1.73
N LEU A 112 2.75 0.67 -1.01
CA LEU A 112 2.45 2.10 -0.93
C LEU A 112 3.60 2.87 -1.59
N VAL A 113 3.27 3.68 -2.58
CA VAL A 113 4.20 4.58 -3.28
C VAL A 113 3.79 6.01 -2.99
N ILE A 114 4.75 6.84 -2.61
CA ILE A 114 4.54 8.25 -2.28
C ILE A 114 5.31 9.11 -3.26
N PHE A 115 4.68 10.13 -3.79
CA PHE A 115 5.26 11.09 -4.72
C PHE A 115 5.39 12.48 -4.09
N SER A 116 6.39 13.25 -4.51
CA SER A 116 6.54 14.66 -4.17
C SER A 116 5.47 15.51 -4.87
N PRO A 117 5.28 16.77 -4.47
CA PRO A 117 4.45 17.70 -5.23
C PRO A 117 4.88 17.88 -6.69
N ASP A 118 6.18 17.71 -6.99
CA ASP A 118 6.73 17.79 -8.34
C ASP A 118 6.55 16.49 -9.16
N GLY A 119 5.99 15.45 -8.54
CA GLY A 119 5.69 14.18 -9.18
C GLY A 119 6.80 13.13 -9.11
N ASP A 120 7.90 13.42 -8.42
CA ASP A 120 8.98 12.45 -8.21
C ASP A 120 8.59 11.42 -7.14
N GLN A 121 8.94 10.15 -7.38
CA GLN A 121 8.75 9.13 -6.37
C GLN A 121 9.74 9.33 -5.22
N ILE A 122 9.24 9.65 -4.04
CA ILE A 122 10.07 9.91 -2.85
C ILE A 122 10.21 8.71 -1.95
N LYS A 123 9.24 7.80 -1.93
CA LYS A 123 9.31 6.58 -1.13
C LYS A 123 8.39 5.49 -1.67
N ASN A 124 8.79 4.25 -1.47
CA ASN A 124 7.91 3.09 -1.55
C ASN A 124 8.05 2.22 -0.30
N GLY A 125 6.97 1.55 0.06
CA GLY A 125 6.93 0.54 1.09
C GLY A 125 6.09 -0.62 0.63
N SER A 126 6.49 -1.84 0.95
CA SER A 126 5.74 -3.05 0.61
C SER A 126 5.59 -3.92 1.85
N LYS A 127 4.42 -4.52 2.02
CA LYS A 127 4.17 -5.47 3.09
C LYS A 127 3.41 -6.70 2.62
N PRO A 128 3.95 -7.89 2.91
CA PRO A 128 3.15 -9.11 2.90
C PRO A 128 2.01 -9.02 3.90
N PHE A 129 0.86 -9.59 3.56
CA PHE A 129 -0.23 -9.75 4.51
C PHE A 129 0.15 -10.75 5.60
N VAL A 130 -0.56 -10.70 6.72
CA VAL A 130 -0.38 -11.61 7.84
C VAL A 130 -0.58 -13.08 7.44
N ALA A 131 -1.42 -13.32 6.44
CA ALA A 131 -1.66 -14.63 5.86
C ALA A 131 -1.58 -14.58 4.34
N ASN A 132 -0.90 -15.57 3.75
CA ASN A 132 -0.77 -15.73 2.30
C ASN A 132 -1.95 -16.53 1.74
N ASN A 133 -3.16 -16.01 1.92
CA ASN A 133 -4.39 -16.64 1.43
C ASN A 133 -5.45 -15.57 1.12
N ALA A 134 -6.58 -15.99 0.57
CA ALA A 134 -7.77 -15.15 0.47
C ALA A 134 -8.32 -14.79 1.87
N GLY A 135 -9.25 -13.87 1.92
CA GLY A 135 -9.87 -13.42 3.15
C GLY A 135 -10.11 -11.92 3.17
N ARG A 136 -10.49 -11.39 4.33
CA ARG A 136 -10.59 -9.96 4.54
C ARG A 136 -9.47 -9.50 5.48
N PHE A 137 -8.80 -8.44 5.06
CA PHE A 137 -7.63 -7.91 5.77
C PHE A 137 -7.79 -6.41 6.02
N GLU A 138 -7.22 -5.95 7.13
CA GLU A 138 -6.95 -4.56 7.40
C GLU A 138 -5.43 -4.38 7.49
N ASN A 139 -4.87 -3.51 6.64
CA ASN A 139 -3.46 -3.16 6.64
C ASN A 139 -3.28 -1.71 7.06
N ARG A 140 -2.16 -1.42 7.72
CA ARG A 140 -1.79 -0.07 8.17
C ARG A 140 -0.35 0.21 7.78
N PHE A 141 -0.15 1.32 7.08
CA PHE A 141 1.17 1.91 6.83
C PHE A 141 1.32 3.15 7.69
N SER A 142 2.40 3.23 8.43
CA SER A 142 2.79 4.46 9.09
C SER A 142 3.70 5.27 8.18
N VAL A 143 3.34 6.50 7.88
CA VAL A 143 4.06 7.40 6.99
C VAL A 143 4.52 8.60 7.79
N ASN A 144 5.82 8.89 7.74
CA ASN A 144 6.38 10.10 8.32
C ASN A 144 6.99 10.96 7.20
N LEU A 145 6.43 12.13 7.00
CA LEU A 145 7.03 13.16 6.16
C LEU A 145 7.92 14.02 7.04
N GLY A 146 9.19 14.18 6.65
CA GLY A 146 10.15 14.96 7.42
C GLY A 146 9.66 16.37 7.70
N ALA A 147 10.23 16.96 8.75
CA ALA A 147 9.89 18.33 9.18
C ALA A 147 10.16 19.38 8.09
N ASP A 148 11.04 19.08 7.14
CA ASP A 148 11.44 19.97 6.03
C ASP A 148 10.69 19.67 4.72
N ALA A 149 9.68 18.80 4.75
CA ALA A 149 8.86 18.52 3.58
C ALA A 149 8.19 19.81 3.07
N PRO A 150 8.32 20.17 1.78
CA PRO A 150 7.70 21.36 1.24
C PRO A 150 6.16 21.26 1.29
N GLN A 151 5.52 22.42 1.30
CA GLN A 151 4.06 22.48 1.15
C GLN A 151 3.67 22.00 -0.25
N GLY A 152 2.55 21.31 -0.34
CA GLY A 152 2.03 20.85 -1.62
C GLY A 152 1.12 19.64 -1.50
N ILE A 153 0.74 19.13 -2.67
CA ILE A 153 -0.03 17.90 -2.79
C ILE A 153 0.95 16.74 -2.93
N TYR A 154 0.84 15.76 -2.06
CA TYR A 154 1.60 14.51 -2.08
C TYR A 154 0.72 13.38 -2.60
N PRO A 155 0.79 13.05 -3.89
CA PRO A 155 0.07 11.90 -4.41
C PRO A 155 0.63 10.62 -3.79
N MET A 156 -0.26 9.70 -3.47
CA MET A 156 0.10 8.35 -3.02
C MET A 156 -0.62 7.34 -3.90
N ARG A 157 0.04 6.23 -4.17
CA ARG A 157 -0.53 5.11 -4.90
C ARG A 157 -0.37 3.85 -4.08
N THR A 158 -1.45 3.09 -3.95
CA THR A 158 -1.40 1.77 -3.36
C THR A 158 -1.65 0.72 -4.44
N ASN A 159 -0.82 -0.33 -4.47
CA ASN A 159 -0.96 -1.47 -5.36
C ASN A 159 -1.22 -2.72 -4.53
N LEU A 160 -2.26 -3.45 -4.87
CA LEU A 160 -2.50 -4.78 -4.34
C LEU A 160 -1.88 -5.80 -5.29
N VAL A 161 -0.97 -6.61 -4.77
CA VAL A 161 -0.25 -7.65 -5.52
C VAL A 161 -0.71 -9.01 -5.03
N VAL A 162 -1.20 -9.84 -5.94
CA VAL A 162 -1.65 -11.21 -5.67
C VAL A 162 -0.90 -12.15 -6.60
N ASN A 163 -0.31 -13.21 -6.04
CA ASN A 163 0.48 -14.19 -6.79
C ASN A 163 1.52 -13.53 -7.72
N GLY A 164 2.19 -12.48 -7.24
CA GLY A 164 3.20 -11.74 -7.99
C GLY A 164 2.69 -10.76 -9.05
N ARG A 165 1.37 -10.58 -9.19
CA ARG A 165 0.75 -9.66 -10.16
C ARG A 165 0.04 -8.51 -9.45
N VAL A 166 0.20 -7.29 -9.95
CA VAL A 166 -0.63 -6.15 -9.52
C VAL A 166 -2.04 -6.37 -10.05
N VAL A 167 -2.99 -6.56 -9.13
CA VAL A 167 -4.40 -6.82 -9.47
C VAL A 167 -5.30 -5.60 -9.29
N GLU A 168 -4.91 -4.68 -8.40
CA GLU A 168 -5.62 -3.43 -8.15
C GLU A 168 -4.65 -2.31 -7.84
N THR A 169 -5.00 -1.10 -8.27
CA THR A 169 -4.29 0.14 -7.96
C THR A 169 -5.29 1.17 -7.50
N ARG A 170 -4.95 1.91 -6.44
CA ARG A 170 -5.74 3.05 -5.96
C ARG A 170 -4.83 4.24 -5.72
N GLU A 171 -5.35 5.42 -6.00
CA GLU A 171 -4.68 6.67 -5.74
C GLU A 171 -5.32 7.39 -4.56
N LEU A 172 -4.47 7.92 -3.71
CA LEU A 172 -4.82 8.81 -2.62
C LEU A 172 -4.15 10.15 -2.89
N ARG A 173 -4.85 11.24 -2.64
CA ARG A 173 -4.27 12.57 -2.73
C ARG A 173 -4.32 13.22 -1.37
N THR A 174 -3.18 13.70 -0.95
CA THR A 174 -3.02 14.34 0.35
C THR A 174 -2.44 15.72 0.13
N GLN A 175 -3.12 16.75 0.62
CA GLN A 175 -2.58 18.09 0.68
C GLN A 175 -2.01 18.34 2.07
N ILE A 176 -0.72 18.64 2.14
CA ILE A 176 -0.07 19.05 3.37
C ILE A 176 0.02 20.56 3.38
N VAL A 177 -0.66 21.17 4.34
CA VAL A 177 -0.59 22.61 4.58
C VAL A 177 0.08 22.81 5.94
N PHE A 178 1.19 23.53 5.95
CA PHE A 178 1.88 23.90 7.17
C PHE A 178 1.38 25.28 7.61
N ASP A 179 0.68 25.31 8.69
CA ASP A 179 0.34 26.57 9.38
C ASP A 179 1.31 26.75 10.57
N GLY A 180 2.55 27.04 10.33
CA GLY A 180 3.58 27.32 11.35
C GLY A 180 3.78 26.26 12.45
N HIS A 181 2.76 25.48 12.85
CA HIS A 181 2.83 24.50 13.93
C HIS A 181 2.08 23.19 13.66
N LYS A 182 1.23 23.11 12.66
CA LYS A 182 0.44 21.92 12.33
C LYS A 182 0.43 21.68 10.83
N ALA A 183 0.65 20.43 10.44
CA ALA A 183 0.33 19.99 9.08
C ALA A 183 -1.16 19.63 9.03
N ILE A 184 -1.93 20.29 8.22
CA ILE A 184 -3.32 19.93 7.95
C ILE A 184 -3.34 19.08 6.70
N LEU A 185 -3.73 17.83 6.86
CA LEU A 185 -3.95 16.90 5.78
C LEU A 185 -5.37 17.08 5.27
N VAL A 186 -5.54 17.64 4.10
CA VAL A 186 -6.83 17.69 3.44
C VAL A 186 -6.92 16.52 2.48
N ALA A 187 -7.67 15.48 2.85
CA ALA A 187 -8.01 14.42 1.93
C ALA A 187 -9.03 14.96 0.93
N SER A 188 -8.66 14.99 -0.35
CA SER A 188 -9.64 15.19 -1.42
C SER A 188 -10.09 13.83 -1.93
N ASN A 189 -11.39 13.60 -1.86
CA ASN A 189 -12.06 12.46 -2.51
C ASN A 189 -11.96 12.56 -4.03
#